data_439f8a5c9f3943936fc8120543a3580d
#
_entry.id   439f8a5c9f3943936fc8120543a3580d
#
_cell.length_a   1.000
_cell.length_b   1.000
_cell.length_c   1.000
_cell.angle_alpha   90.00
_cell.angle_beta   90.00
_cell.angle_gamma   90.00
#
_symmetry.space_group_name_H-M   'P 1'
#
loop_
_entity.id
_entity.type
_entity.pdbx_description
1 polymer ?
#
loop_
_entity_poly.entity_id
_entity_poly.type
_entity_poly.pdbx_seq_one_letter_code
_entity_poly.pdbx_strand_id
1 'polypeptide(L)'
;MRVPSGVTRALEDPPGGGPLAGIDAGLAALSVGADCWVIVVSVDCPGIAGVLRYLLAEPLGIACDGRILRGGDPEPFDQYLMGVYRAGALRRAIDEAVARHGSVRGMGVRRVLRALALERVDVSADVCRDVDTPEDLAWWESRLS
;
A
#
# COMPACT_ATOMS: atom_id res chain seq x y z
N MET A 1 1.78 16.15 -14.62
CA MET A 1 0.43 15.64 -14.29
C MET A 1 -0.26 16.61 -13.35
N ARG A 2 -1.47 17.07 -13.66
CA ARG A 2 -2.28 17.90 -12.76
C ARG A 2 -2.93 17.00 -11.71
N VAL A 3 -2.74 17.30 -10.42
CA VAL A 3 -3.46 16.66 -9.33
C VAL A 3 -4.77 17.40 -9.06
N PRO A 4 -5.87 16.68 -8.73
CA PRO A 4 -7.12 17.30 -8.32
C PRO A 4 -6.95 18.18 -7.08
N SER A 5 -7.88 19.14 -6.90
CA SER A 5 -7.92 19.94 -5.67
C SER A 5 -8.16 19.04 -4.45
N GLY A 6 -7.44 19.30 -3.35
CA GLY A 6 -7.52 18.49 -2.13
C GLY A 6 -6.56 17.30 -2.09
N VAL A 7 -5.83 17.04 -3.17
CA VAL A 7 -4.78 16.02 -3.20
C VAL A 7 -3.42 16.65 -2.93
N THR A 8 -2.72 16.15 -1.93
CA THR A 8 -1.34 16.54 -1.64
C THR A 8 -0.39 15.66 -2.45
N ARG A 9 0.54 16.27 -3.16
CA ARG A 9 1.62 15.56 -3.84
C ARG A 9 2.85 15.52 -2.95
N ALA A 10 3.35 14.33 -2.70
CA ALA A 10 4.63 14.11 -2.03
C ALA A 10 5.56 13.33 -2.97
N LEU A 11 6.85 13.57 -2.85
CA LEU A 11 7.87 12.84 -3.58
C LEU A 11 9.07 12.69 -2.66
N GLU A 12 9.62 11.50 -2.62
CA GLU A 12 10.87 11.25 -1.91
C GLU A 12 12.05 12.00 -2.56
N ASP A 13 13.01 12.45 -1.76
CA ASP A 13 14.18 13.17 -2.23
C ASP A 13 15.49 12.44 -1.85
N PRO A 14 16.32 12.07 -2.83
CA PRO A 14 16.09 12.16 -4.29
C PRO A 14 15.03 11.16 -4.76
N PRO A 15 14.38 11.39 -5.94
CA PRO A 15 13.38 10.48 -6.52
C PRO A 15 13.94 9.09 -6.82
N GLY A 16 13.05 8.09 -6.97
CA GLY A 16 13.42 6.73 -7.35
C GLY A 16 13.91 5.87 -6.19
N GLY A 17 13.50 6.21 -4.96
CA GLY A 17 13.83 5.45 -3.75
C GLY A 17 13.02 4.17 -3.55
N GLY A 18 12.05 3.91 -4.42
CA GLY A 18 11.17 2.75 -4.36
C GLY A 18 9.92 2.98 -3.47
N PRO A 19 9.02 1.98 -3.44
CA PRO A 19 7.71 2.12 -2.79
C PRO A 19 7.79 2.55 -1.31
N LEU A 20 8.72 2.01 -0.56
CA LEU A 20 8.85 2.31 0.88
C LEU A 20 9.29 3.75 1.14
N ALA A 21 10.18 4.30 0.30
CA ALA A 21 10.56 5.71 0.36
C ALA A 21 9.39 6.63 -0.02
N GLY A 22 8.57 6.22 -1.00
CA GLY A 22 7.34 6.92 -1.35
C GLY A 22 6.30 6.93 -0.21
N ILE A 23 6.14 5.81 0.49
CA ILE A 23 5.27 5.73 1.68
C ILE A 23 5.77 6.66 2.79
N ASP A 24 7.07 6.68 3.05
CA ASP A 24 7.71 7.57 4.04
C ASP A 24 7.44 9.04 3.73
N ALA A 25 7.69 9.46 2.50
CA ALA A 25 7.39 10.83 2.04
C ALA A 25 5.89 11.17 2.14
N GLY A 26 5.02 10.23 1.76
CA GLY A 26 3.56 10.39 1.86
C GLY A 26 3.09 10.57 3.29
N LEU A 27 3.56 9.74 4.22
CA LEU A 27 3.24 9.86 5.65
C LEU A 27 3.69 11.20 6.24
N ALA A 28 4.88 11.68 5.88
CA ALA A 28 5.38 12.98 6.31
C ALA A 28 4.49 14.13 5.82
N ALA A 29 4.00 14.04 4.58
CA ALA A 29 3.16 15.06 3.97
C ALA A 29 1.73 15.08 4.53
N LEU A 30 1.19 13.94 4.98
CA LEU A 30 -0.19 13.85 5.48
C LEU A 30 -0.38 14.47 6.85
N SER A 31 0.65 14.56 7.69
CA SER A 31 0.57 15.12 9.06
C SER A 31 -0.58 14.54 9.90
N VAL A 32 -0.83 13.22 9.78
CA VAL A 32 -1.89 12.52 10.51
C VAL A 32 -1.41 11.99 11.85
N GLY A 33 -2.35 11.89 12.81
CA GLY A 33 -2.05 11.31 14.13
C GLY A 33 -1.74 9.82 14.09
N ALA A 34 -1.01 9.34 15.11
CA ALA A 34 -0.56 7.93 15.19
C ALA A 34 -1.72 6.92 15.14
N ASP A 35 -2.87 7.27 15.69
CA ASP A 35 -4.07 6.42 15.74
C ASP A 35 -4.92 6.45 14.46
N CYS A 36 -4.58 7.33 13.51
CA CYS A 36 -5.27 7.39 12.22
C CYS A 36 -4.96 6.15 11.39
N TRP A 37 -5.96 5.74 10.60
CA TRP A 37 -5.78 4.72 9.58
C TRP A 37 -5.41 5.38 8.26
N VAL A 38 -4.38 4.86 7.61
CA VAL A 38 -3.95 5.28 6.27
C VAL A 38 -4.07 4.12 5.30
N ILE A 39 -4.53 4.40 4.11
CA ILE A 39 -4.63 3.42 3.04
C ILE A 39 -3.43 3.59 2.12
N VAL A 40 -2.74 2.49 1.85
CA VAL A 40 -1.64 2.41 0.91
C VAL A 40 -2.09 1.56 -0.27
N VAL A 41 -2.03 2.14 -1.45
CA VAL A 41 -2.41 1.45 -2.69
C VAL A 41 -1.41 1.74 -3.80
N SER A 42 -1.18 0.74 -4.63
CA SER A 42 -0.38 0.87 -5.84
C SER A 42 -1.16 1.62 -6.92
N VAL A 43 -0.48 2.45 -7.71
CA VAL A 43 -1.12 3.27 -8.76
C VAL A 43 -1.42 2.48 -10.04
N ASP A 44 -0.82 1.31 -10.19
CA ASP A 44 -0.95 0.42 -11.35
C ASP A 44 -2.08 -0.62 -11.19
N CYS A 45 -2.89 -0.52 -10.13
CA CYS A 45 -4.05 -1.37 -9.90
C CYS A 45 -5.37 -0.62 -10.20
N PRO A 46 -5.97 -0.78 -11.39
CA PRO A 46 -7.24 -0.14 -11.74
C PRO A 46 -8.42 -0.60 -10.88
N GLY A 47 -8.31 -1.78 -10.26
CA GLY A 47 -9.32 -2.37 -9.38
C GLY A 47 -9.42 -1.76 -7.99
N ILE A 48 -8.87 -0.56 -7.77
CA ILE A 48 -8.80 0.07 -6.45
C ILE A 48 -10.14 0.12 -5.69
N ALA A 49 -11.25 0.34 -6.38
CA ALA A 49 -12.58 0.34 -5.75
C ALA A 49 -12.94 -1.02 -5.13
N GLY A 50 -12.55 -2.12 -5.79
CA GLY A 50 -12.67 -3.47 -5.27
C GLY A 50 -11.75 -3.70 -4.07
N VAL A 51 -10.48 -3.27 -4.17
CA VAL A 51 -9.51 -3.34 -3.08
C VAL A 51 -10.06 -2.67 -1.82
N LEU A 52 -10.57 -1.44 -1.93
CA LEU A 52 -11.13 -0.71 -0.79
C LEU A 52 -12.33 -1.42 -0.15
N ARG A 53 -13.21 -2.05 -0.94
CA ARG A 53 -14.33 -2.83 -0.40
C ARG A 53 -13.85 -3.95 0.50
N TYR A 54 -12.82 -4.70 0.10
CA TYR A 54 -12.27 -5.78 0.91
C TYR A 54 -11.56 -5.27 2.16
N LEU A 55 -10.76 -4.22 2.03
CA LEU A 55 -10.01 -3.66 3.16
C LEU A 55 -10.92 -3.07 4.24
N LEU A 56 -12.05 -2.49 3.86
CA LEU A 56 -12.96 -1.76 4.74
C LEU A 56 -14.27 -2.48 5.02
N ALA A 57 -14.42 -3.75 4.61
CA ALA A 57 -15.64 -4.52 4.77
C ALA A 57 -16.05 -4.71 6.23
N GLU A 58 -15.08 -4.84 7.12
CA GLU A 58 -15.28 -5.05 8.55
C GLU A 58 -14.44 -4.06 9.36
N PRO A 59 -14.86 -3.72 10.59
CA PRO A 59 -14.06 -2.90 11.49
C PRO A 59 -12.66 -3.47 11.69
N LEU A 60 -11.66 -2.59 11.78
CA LEU A 60 -10.29 -2.98 12.06
C LEU A 60 -10.12 -3.30 13.55
N GLY A 61 -9.46 -4.40 13.84
CA GLY A 61 -9.20 -4.83 15.20
C GLY A 61 -8.35 -3.81 16.00
N ILE A 62 -8.65 -3.64 17.27
CA ILE A 62 -7.93 -2.69 18.14
C ILE A 62 -6.45 -3.10 18.28
N ALA A 63 -6.17 -4.39 18.29
CA ALA A 63 -4.83 -4.94 18.49
C ALA A 63 -4.02 -5.13 17.21
N CYS A 64 -4.60 -4.88 16.03
CA CYS A 64 -3.87 -4.99 14.76
C CYS A 64 -3.21 -3.67 14.35
N ASP A 65 -2.09 -3.78 13.66
CA ASP A 65 -1.37 -2.67 13.05
C ASP A 65 -1.90 -2.32 11.66
N GLY A 66 -2.67 -3.21 11.06
CA GLY A 66 -3.25 -3.02 9.74
C GLY A 66 -3.91 -4.28 9.18
N ARG A 67 -4.42 -4.12 7.97
CA ARG A 67 -5.03 -5.19 7.17
C ARG A 67 -4.53 -5.07 5.74
N ILE A 68 -4.16 -6.20 5.13
CA ILE A 68 -3.69 -6.26 3.75
C ILE A 68 -4.49 -7.31 2.97
N LEU A 69 -4.49 -7.18 1.65
CA LEU A 69 -5.00 -8.24 0.79
C LEU A 69 -3.95 -9.34 0.63
N ARG A 70 -4.43 -10.56 0.42
CA ARG A 70 -3.64 -11.70 0.02
C ARG A 70 -4.26 -12.32 -1.22
N GLY A 71 -3.56 -12.21 -2.32
CA GLY A 71 -3.99 -12.69 -3.63
C GLY A 71 -2.82 -12.70 -4.59
N GLY A 72 -3.06 -13.19 -5.79
CA GLY A 72 -2.04 -13.29 -6.83
C GLY A 72 -2.09 -14.63 -7.57
N ASP A 73 -1.35 -14.73 -8.64
CA ASP A 73 -1.26 -15.89 -9.54
C ASP A 73 0.23 -16.17 -9.82
N PRO A 74 0.72 -17.42 -9.81
CA PRO A 74 -0.01 -18.70 -9.61
C PRO A 74 -0.36 -19.00 -8.15
N GLU A 75 0.30 -18.40 -7.17
CA GLU A 75 0.04 -18.60 -5.74
C GLU A 75 -0.25 -17.28 -5.04
N PRO A 76 -1.23 -17.26 -4.09
CA PRO A 76 -1.53 -16.05 -3.33
C PRO A 76 -0.33 -15.59 -2.49
N PHE A 77 -0.05 -14.29 -2.47
CA PHE A 77 0.96 -13.67 -1.65
C PHE A 77 0.46 -12.39 -0.98
N ASP A 78 1.15 -11.94 0.07
CA ASP A 78 0.80 -10.75 0.83
C ASP A 78 1.02 -9.48 -0.01
N GLN A 79 -0.04 -8.71 -0.22
CA GLN A 79 -0.08 -7.49 -1.02
C GLN A 79 0.11 -6.26 -0.12
N TYR A 80 1.35 -5.97 0.28
CA TYR A 80 1.66 -4.86 1.20
C TYR A 80 1.34 -3.47 0.65
N LEU A 81 1.26 -3.31 -0.67
CA LEU A 81 0.83 -2.07 -1.34
C LEU A 81 -0.67 -2.04 -1.64
N MET A 82 -1.44 -2.93 -1.02
CA MET A 82 -2.91 -2.95 -1.04
C MET A 82 -3.37 -3.20 0.39
N GLY A 83 -3.21 -2.18 1.25
CA GLY A 83 -3.44 -2.32 2.67
C GLY A 83 -3.93 -1.05 3.35
N VAL A 84 -4.49 -1.24 4.54
CA VAL A 84 -4.81 -0.18 5.48
C VAL A 84 -3.96 -0.39 6.72
N TYR A 85 -3.32 0.67 7.19
CA TYR A 85 -2.34 0.63 8.27
C TYR A 85 -2.62 1.69 9.31
N ARG A 86 -2.37 1.38 10.57
CA ARG A 86 -2.30 2.39 11.61
C ARG A 86 -1.08 3.28 11.35
N ALA A 87 -1.27 4.58 11.21
CA ALA A 87 -0.20 5.51 10.82
C ALA A 87 1.02 5.43 11.75
N GLY A 88 0.78 5.34 13.06
CA GLY A 88 1.86 5.20 14.04
C GLY A 88 2.64 3.89 13.92
N ALA A 89 1.97 2.77 13.61
CA ALA A 89 2.63 1.50 13.41
C ALA A 89 3.50 1.49 12.14
N LEU A 90 2.96 2.05 11.05
CA LEU A 90 3.68 2.20 9.79
C LEU A 90 4.90 3.12 9.94
N ARG A 91 4.74 4.27 10.61
CA ARG A 91 5.83 5.19 10.94
C ARG A 91 6.93 4.49 11.75
N ARG A 92 6.56 3.82 12.82
CA ARG A 92 7.51 3.08 13.67
C ARG A 92 8.31 2.04 12.89
N ALA A 93 7.66 1.26 12.04
CA ALA A 93 8.34 0.25 11.24
C ALA A 93 9.36 0.87 10.27
N ILE A 94 9.02 1.99 9.65
CA ILE A 94 9.93 2.73 8.75
C ILE A 94 11.10 3.32 9.55
N ASP A 95 10.83 3.98 10.67
CA ASP A 95 11.87 4.61 11.50
C ASP A 95 12.86 3.57 12.07
N GLU A 96 12.39 2.40 12.48
CA GLU A 96 13.23 1.29 12.90
C GLU A 96 14.10 0.76 11.76
N ALA A 97 13.57 0.68 10.54
CA ALA A 97 14.34 0.28 9.37
C ALA A 97 15.43 1.32 9.02
N VAL A 98 15.11 2.61 9.10
CA VAL A 98 16.08 3.70 8.93
C VAL A 98 17.15 3.64 10.00
N ALA A 99 16.79 3.45 11.26
CA ALA A 99 17.75 3.34 12.36
C ALA A 99 18.73 2.17 12.18
N ARG A 100 18.27 1.03 11.64
CA ARG A 100 19.10 -0.16 11.42
C ARG A 100 19.97 -0.10 10.18
N HIS A 101 19.46 0.53 9.12
CA HIS A 101 20.07 0.44 7.78
C HIS A 101 20.49 1.79 7.20
N GLY A 102 20.22 2.89 7.90
CA GLY A 102 20.53 4.26 7.47
C GLY A 102 19.51 4.86 6.50
N SER A 103 18.76 4.03 5.77
CA SER A 103 17.77 4.46 4.78
C SER A 103 16.81 3.31 4.46
N VAL A 104 15.63 3.64 3.98
CA VAL A 104 14.66 2.68 3.40
C VAL A 104 14.68 2.67 1.87
N ARG A 105 15.53 3.47 1.26
CA ARG A 105 15.66 3.55 -0.21
C ARG A 105 16.11 2.23 -0.81
N GLY A 106 15.42 1.78 -1.86
CA GLY A 106 15.69 0.50 -2.52
C GLY A 106 15.36 -0.74 -1.68
N MET A 107 14.80 -0.54 -0.49
CA MET A 107 14.42 -1.63 0.40
C MET A 107 13.03 -2.17 0.00
N GLY A 108 12.90 -3.50 -0.06
CA GLY A 108 11.61 -4.14 -0.36
C GLY A 108 10.59 -3.92 0.76
N VAL A 109 9.36 -3.58 0.39
CA VAL A 109 8.25 -3.31 1.33
C VAL A 109 8.04 -4.46 2.31
N ARG A 110 8.04 -5.69 1.81
CA ARG A 110 7.89 -6.92 2.64
C ARG A 110 8.91 -6.99 3.76
N ARG A 111 10.15 -6.58 3.50
CA ARG A 111 11.24 -6.66 4.49
C ARG A 111 10.93 -5.88 5.76
N VAL A 112 10.21 -4.79 5.63
CA VAL A 112 9.85 -3.88 6.73
C VAL A 112 8.48 -4.20 7.29
N LEU A 113 7.45 -4.28 6.43
CA LEU A 113 6.07 -4.35 6.87
C LEU A 113 5.65 -5.74 7.38
N ARG A 114 6.39 -6.80 7.07
CA ARG A 114 6.10 -8.16 7.61
C ARG A 114 6.19 -8.26 9.14
N ALA A 115 6.85 -7.31 9.79
CA ALA A 115 6.97 -7.27 11.24
C ALA A 115 5.72 -6.73 11.94
N LEU A 116 4.80 -6.10 11.20
CA LEU A 116 3.55 -5.57 11.73
C LEU A 116 2.53 -6.69 11.98
N ALA A 117 1.68 -6.48 12.99
CA ALA A 117 0.54 -7.36 13.26
C ALA A 117 -0.59 -7.09 12.26
N LEU A 118 -0.57 -7.81 11.14
CA LEU A 118 -1.47 -7.59 10.01
C LEU A 118 -2.55 -8.67 9.93
N GLU A 119 -3.79 -8.23 9.79
CA GLU A 119 -4.89 -9.07 9.30
C GLU A 119 -4.75 -9.29 7.79
N ARG A 120 -5.13 -10.46 7.31
CA ARG A 120 -5.08 -10.80 5.87
C ARG A 120 -6.47 -11.11 5.36
N VAL A 121 -6.81 -10.53 4.22
CA VAL A 121 -8.06 -10.81 3.50
C VAL A 121 -7.71 -11.53 2.22
N ASP A 122 -8.09 -12.81 2.12
CA ASP A 122 -7.89 -13.58 0.90
C ASP A 122 -8.84 -13.11 -0.19
N VAL A 123 -8.30 -12.84 -1.36
CA VAL A 123 -9.04 -12.38 -2.55
C VAL A 123 -8.57 -13.16 -3.78
N SER A 124 -9.40 -13.17 -4.83
CA SER A 124 -8.98 -13.71 -6.12
C SER A 124 -7.86 -12.87 -6.73
N ALA A 125 -7.03 -13.49 -7.56
CA ALA A 125 -5.93 -12.81 -8.25
C ALA A 125 -6.39 -11.58 -9.04
N ASP A 126 -7.60 -11.62 -9.60
CA ASP A 126 -8.19 -10.54 -10.38
C ASP A 126 -8.32 -9.22 -9.60
N VAL A 127 -8.55 -9.28 -8.29
CA VAL A 127 -8.68 -8.09 -7.43
C VAL A 127 -7.38 -7.31 -7.34
N CYS A 128 -6.26 -8.03 -7.33
CA CYS A 128 -4.91 -7.48 -7.14
C CYS A 128 -4.15 -7.35 -8.48
N ARG A 129 -4.83 -7.49 -9.62
CA ARG A 129 -4.16 -7.48 -10.91
C ARG A 129 -3.66 -6.10 -11.28
N ASP A 130 -2.35 -6.01 -11.49
CA ASP A 130 -1.66 -4.81 -11.95
C ASP A 130 -1.78 -4.64 -13.47
N VAL A 131 -1.41 -3.49 -13.98
CA VAL A 131 -1.28 -3.21 -15.41
C VAL A 131 0.21 -3.09 -15.75
N ASP A 132 0.81 -4.21 -16.07
CA ASP A 132 2.22 -4.28 -16.47
C ASP A 132 2.38 -4.44 -17.99
N THR A 133 1.36 -4.96 -18.66
CA THR A 133 1.38 -5.29 -20.08
C THR A 133 0.17 -4.71 -20.83
N PRO A 134 0.23 -4.56 -22.17
CA PRO A 134 -0.94 -4.20 -22.97
C PRO A 134 -2.12 -5.15 -22.82
N GLU A 135 -1.85 -6.44 -22.59
CA GLU A 135 -2.85 -7.47 -22.33
C GLU A 135 -3.58 -7.23 -21.02
N ASP A 136 -2.89 -6.78 -19.96
CA ASP A 136 -3.50 -6.39 -18.69
C ASP A 136 -4.41 -5.19 -18.87
N LEU A 137 -3.97 -4.21 -19.64
CA LEU A 137 -4.79 -3.04 -19.94
C LEU A 137 -6.08 -3.44 -20.67
N ALA A 138 -6.00 -4.26 -21.72
CA ALA A 138 -7.14 -4.74 -22.46
C ALA A 138 -8.11 -5.54 -21.57
N TRP A 139 -7.58 -6.35 -20.65
CA TRP A 139 -8.36 -7.10 -19.68
C TRP A 139 -9.17 -6.16 -18.76
N TRP A 140 -8.56 -5.10 -18.26
CA TRP A 140 -9.22 -4.11 -17.43
C TRP A 140 -10.26 -3.28 -18.19
N GLU A 141 -9.94 -2.83 -19.42
CA GLU A 141 -10.88 -2.09 -20.27
C GLU A 141 -12.18 -2.86 -20.50
N SER A 142 -12.09 -4.18 -20.68
CA SER A 142 -13.26 -5.05 -20.86
C SER A 142 -14.16 -5.15 -19.62
N ARG A 143 -13.67 -4.78 -18.44
CA ARG A 143 -14.39 -4.88 -17.15
C ARG A 143 -14.84 -3.53 -16.58
N LEU A 144 -14.22 -2.46 -17.00
CA LEU A 144 -14.56 -1.10 -16.57
C LEU A 144 -15.54 -0.40 -17.52
N SER A 145 -15.80 -1.03 -18.67
CA SER A 145 -16.83 -0.60 -19.65
C SER A 145 -18.19 -1.13 -19.27
#